data_b98347b839916e08ad37e55e07008ed8
#
_entry.id   b98347b839916e08ad37e55e07008ed8
#
_cell.length_a   1.000
_cell.length_b   1.000
_cell.length_c   1.000
_cell.angle_alpha   90.00
_cell.angle_beta   90.00
_cell.angle_gamma   90.00
#
_symmetry.space_group_name_H-M   'P 1'
#
loop_
_entity.id
_entity.type
_entity.pdbx_description
1 polymer ?
#
loop_
_entity_poly.entity_id
_entity_poly.type
_entity_poly.pdbx_seq_one_letter_code
_entity_poly.pdbx_strand_id
1 'polypeptide(L)'
;EKGVRAPVVVAKGADELAMHIRKIATANDVPLIPSPMLARAIFYSTEVDDEIPNALFMAVAQVLAHVYQLRAHKAGKGKRPKPLKRDLPIPPEYRR
;
A
#
# COMPACT_ATOMS: atom_id res chain seq x y z
N GLU A 1 -2.89 12.16 18.73
CA GLU A 1 -3.87 12.70 18.14
C GLU A 1 -4.98 11.78 17.90
N LYS A 2 -5.95 12.21 18.30
CA LYS A 2 -7.06 11.45 17.98
C LYS A 2 -7.24 11.49 16.49
N GLY A 3 -7.79 10.51 15.95
CA GLY A 3 -8.03 10.49 14.55
C GLY A 3 -7.01 9.75 13.73
N VAL A 4 -5.95 9.25 14.34
CA VAL A 4 -5.05 8.37 13.60
C VAL A 4 -5.75 7.04 13.44
N ARG A 5 -6.13 6.72 12.22
CA ARG A 5 -6.84 5.49 11.95
C ARG A 5 -5.97 4.54 11.15
N ALA A 6 -6.25 3.26 11.31
CA ALA A 6 -5.63 2.27 10.45
C ALA A 6 -6.08 2.51 9.02
N PRO A 7 -5.23 2.23 8.04
CA PRO A 7 -5.64 2.32 6.65
C PRO A 7 -6.80 1.36 6.35
N VAL A 8 -7.63 1.77 5.42
CA VAL A 8 -8.81 1.02 5.02
C VAL A 8 -8.67 0.63 3.55
N VAL A 9 -9.06 -0.60 3.21
CA VAL A 9 -9.05 -1.04 1.82
C VAL A 9 -10.27 -0.47 1.11
N VAL A 10 -10.05 0.33 0.08
CA VAL A 10 -11.15 0.93 -0.66
C VAL A 10 -11.51 0.14 -1.92
N ALA A 11 -10.58 -0.67 -2.42
CA ALA A 11 -10.84 -1.52 -3.58
C ALA A 11 -9.80 -2.61 -3.62
N LYS A 12 -10.16 -3.77 -4.14
CA LYS A 12 -9.22 -4.85 -4.37
C LYS A 12 -9.69 -5.68 -5.54
N GLY A 13 -8.75 -6.35 -6.20
CA GLY A 13 -9.10 -7.19 -7.32
C GLY A 13 -7.90 -7.92 -7.87
N ALA A 14 -8.17 -8.87 -8.75
CA ALA A 14 -7.15 -9.65 -9.42
C ALA A 14 -7.38 -9.54 -10.94
N ASP A 15 -6.35 -9.88 -11.70
CA ASP A 15 -6.41 -9.95 -13.16
C ASP A 15 -6.96 -8.65 -13.79
N GLU A 16 -8.05 -8.72 -14.53
CA GLU A 16 -8.59 -7.56 -15.21
C GLU A 16 -9.04 -6.47 -14.26
N LEU A 17 -9.61 -6.86 -13.12
CA LEU A 17 -10.04 -5.87 -12.13
C LEU A 17 -8.84 -5.15 -11.54
N ALA A 18 -7.76 -5.86 -11.29
CA ALA A 18 -6.53 -5.21 -10.81
C ALA A 18 -6.02 -4.20 -11.83
N MET A 19 -6.07 -4.54 -13.12
CA MET A 19 -5.65 -3.61 -14.16
C MET A 19 -6.53 -2.37 -14.18
N HIS A 20 -7.82 -2.56 -13.99
CA HIS A 20 -8.76 -1.44 -13.96
C HIS A 20 -8.48 -0.51 -12.78
N ILE A 21 -8.22 -1.10 -11.61
CA ILE A 21 -7.88 -0.32 -10.41
C ILE A 21 -6.62 0.50 -10.67
N ARG A 22 -5.60 -0.12 -11.28
CA ARG A 22 -4.36 0.59 -11.58
C ARG A 22 -4.59 1.77 -12.54
N LYS A 23 -5.43 1.59 -13.53
CA LYS A 23 -5.74 2.67 -14.47
C LYS A 23 -6.40 3.85 -13.76
N ILE A 24 -7.34 3.56 -12.89
CA ILE A 24 -8.02 4.61 -12.12
C ILE A 24 -7.04 5.32 -11.21
N ALA A 25 -6.18 4.57 -10.53
CA ALA A 25 -5.18 5.15 -9.66
C ALA A 25 -4.24 6.09 -10.42
N THR A 26 -3.75 5.63 -11.57
CA THR A 26 -2.86 6.43 -12.39
C THR A 26 -3.55 7.71 -12.87
N ALA A 27 -4.81 7.60 -13.28
CA ALA A 27 -5.56 8.75 -13.77
C ALA A 27 -5.80 9.79 -12.67
N ASN A 28 -5.76 9.37 -11.41
CA ASN A 28 -5.99 10.26 -10.28
C ASN A 28 -4.73 10.54 -9.46
N ASP A 29 -3.56 10.29 -10.06
CA ASP A 29 -2.26 10.57 -9.42
C ASP A 29 -2.05 9.83 -8.10
N VAL A 30 -2.64 8.66 -7.97
CA VAL A 30 -2.39 7.78 -6.82
C VAL A 30 -1.16 6.93 -7.13
N PRO A 31 -0.12 6.98 -6.29
CA PRO A 31 1.09 6.21 -6.55
C PRO A 31 0.83 4.71 -6.58
N LEU A 32 1.53 4.02 -7.47
CA LEU A 32 1.47 2.57 -7.57
C LEU A 32 2.77 2.01 -6.98
N ILE A 33 2.65 1.24 -5.93
CA ILE A 33 3.80 0.65 -5.26
C ILE A 33 3.76 -0.86 -5.48
N PRO A 34 4.66 -1.40 -6.31
CA PRO A 34 4.66 -2.85 -6.56
C PRO A 34 5.20 -3.59 -5.33
N SER A 35 4.34 -4.37 -4.73
CA SER A 35 4.68 -5.20 -3.58
C SER A 35 3.78 -6.43 -3.60
N PRO A 36 4.13 -7.43 -4.42
CA PRO A 36 3.24 -8.59 -4.61
C PRO A 36 2.90 -9.33 -3.33
N MET A 37 3.87 -9.51 -2.44
CA MET A 37 3.63 -10.23 -1.20
C MET A 37 2.62 -9.49 -0.32
N LEU A 38 2.80 -8.19 -0.16
CA LEU A 38 1.88 -7.40 0.66
C LEU A 38 0.52 -7.28 -0.01
N ALA A 39 0.49 -7.06 -1.31
CA ALA A 39 -0.78 -6.97 -2.03
C ALA A 39 -1.60 -8.24 -1.85
N ARG A 40 -0.94 -9.39 -1.96
CA ARG A 40 -1.61 -10.68 -1.78
C ARG A 40 -2.10 -10.86 -0.34
N ALA A 41 -1.26 -10.48 0.63
CA ALA A 41 -1.64 -10.59 2.04
C ALA A 41 -2.90 -9.78 2.32
N ILE A 42 -2.97 -8.56 1.80
CA ILE A 42 -4.14 -7.71 1.98
C ILE A 42 -5.34 -8.27 1.24
N PHE A 43 -5.14 -8.75 0.02
CA PHE A 43 -6.23 -9.26 -0.79
C PHE A 43 -6.99 -10.39 -0.08
N TYR A 44 -6.25 -11.30 0.54
CA TYR A 44 -6.86 -12.47 1.18
C TYR A 44 -7.29 -12.23 2.61
N SER A 45 -6.80 -11.20 3.27
CA SER A 45 -7.08 -10.99 4.69
C SER A 45 -8.08 -9.87 4.97
N THR A 46 -8.34 -8.98 4.01
CA THR A 46 -9.07 -7.76 4.31
C THR A 46 -10.12 -7.49 3.25
N GLU A 47 -11.34 -7.25 3.69
CA GLU A 47 -12.41 -6.90 2.77
C GLU A 47 -12.41 -5.41 2.48
N VAL A 48 -13.09 -5.04 1.39
CA VAL A 48 -13.29 -3.63 1.06
C VAL A 48 -14.02 -2.96 2.22
N ASP A 49 -13.60 -1.76 2.57
CA ASP A 49 -14.11 -0.94 3.67
C ASP A 49 -13.62 -1.38 5.05
N ASP A 50 -12.87 -2.46 5.13
CA ASP A 50 -12.30 -2.90 6.40
C ASP A 50 -10.89 -2.32 6.61
N GLU A 51 -10.53 -2.18 7.87
CA GLU A 51 -9.19 -1.76 8.22
C GLU A 51 -8.19 -2.88 8.02
N ILE A 52 -6.96 -2.48 7.72
CA ILE A 52 -5.84 -3.41 7.61
C ILE A 52 -5.63 -4.11 8.96
N PRO A 53 -5.41 -5.43 8.97
CA PRO A 53 -5.13 -6.15 10.22
C PRO A 53 -3.88 -5.61 10.93
N ASN A 54 -3.89 -5.63 12.24
CA ASN A 54 -2.73 -5.19 13.03
C ASN A 54 -1.45 -5.86 12.58
N ALA A 55 -1.51 -7.13 12.23
CA ALA A 55 -0.33 -7.89 11.82
C ALA A 55 0.35 -7.32 10.57
N LEU A 56 -0.36 -6.53 9.77
CA LEU A 56 0.20 -5.93 8.56
C LEU A 56 0.55 -4.45 8.73
N PHE A 57 0.36 -3.89 9.92
CA PHE A 57 0.59 -2.46 10.13
C PHE A 57 2.00 -2.02 9.77
N MET A 58 3.01 -2.76 10.21
CA MET A 58 4.39 -2.35 9.97
C MET A 58 4.71 -2.33 8.48
N ALA A 59 4.26 -3.35 7.76
CA ALA A 59 4.51 -3.41 6.31
C ALA A 59 3.79 -2.27 5.60
N VAL A 60 2.53 -2.04 5.93
CA VAL A 60 1.76 -0.96 5.30
C VAL A 60 2.33 0.40 5.66
N ALA A 61 2.78 0.57 6.92
CA ALA A 61 3.38 1.83 7.33
C ALA A 61 4.62 2.16 6.51
N GLN A 62 5.45 1.16 6.21
CA GLN A 62 6.63 1.38 5.39
C GLN A 62 6.25 1.80 3.96
N VAL A 63 5.21 1.19 3.40
CA VAL A 63 4.73 1.57 2.09
C VAL A 63 4.21 3.01 2.10
N LEU A 64 3.42 3.36 3.10
CA LEU A 64 2.85 4.70 3.19
C LEU A 64 3.93 5.76 3.39
N ALA A 65 4.95 5.45 4.18
CA ALA A 65 6.08 6.36 4.35
C ALA A 65 6.79 6.58 3.02
N HIS A 66 6.97 5.52 2.25
CA HIS A 66 7.59 5.61 0.93
C HIS A 66 6.75 6.49 -0.01
N VAL A 67 5.44 6.29 -0.01
CA VAL A 67 4.52 7.10 -0.81
C VAL A 67 4.64 8.57 -0.44
N TYR A 68 4.68 8.85 0.86
CA TYR A 68 4.80 10.21 1.34
C TYR A 68 6.09 10.86 0.84
N GLN A 69 7.20 10.12 0.91
CA GLN A 69 8.49 10.63 0.43
C GLN A 69 8.48 10.86 -1.08
N LEU A 70 7.84 9.99 -1.84
CA LEU A 70 7.71 10.18 -3.29
C LEU A 70 6.94 11.45 -3.60
N ARG A 71 5.87 11.70 -2.90
CA ARG A 71 5.07 12.91 -3.10
C ARG A 71 5.86 14.15 -2.73
N ALA A 72 6.60 14.11 -1.64
CA ALA A 72 7.41 15.24 -1.22
C ALA A 72 8.49 15.53 -2.27
N HIS A 73 9.14 14.50 -2.79
CA HIS A 73 10.15 14.66 -3.83
C HIS A 73 9.53 15.28 -5.09
N LYS A 74 8.39 14.78 -5.50
CA LYS A 74 7.71 15.26 -6.68
C LYS A 74 7.32 16.73 -6.56
N ALA A 75 7.04 17.16 -5.33
CA ALA A 75 6.70 18.56 -5.05
C ALA A 75 7.95 19.41 -4.84
N GLY A 76 9.13 18.87 -5.02
CA GLY A 76 10.38 19.61 -4.85
C GLY A 76 10.81 19.76 -3.41
N LYS A 77 10.23 18.98 -2.51
CA LYS A 77 10.48 19.12 -1.07
C LYS A 77 11.21 17.92 -0.50
N GLY A 78 12.37 17.65 -0.99
CA GLY A 78 13.13 16.55 -0.43
C GLY A 78 13.83 15.75 -1.48
N LYS A 79 14.68 14.85 -1.02
CA LYS A 79 15.44 14.01 -1.90
C LYS A 79 14.60 12.86 -2.42
N ARG A 80 15.00 12.34 -3.58
CA ARG A 80 14.35 11.16 -4.10
C ARG A 80 14.54 10.00 -3.11
N PRO A 81 13.48 9.35 -2.67
CA PRO A 81 13.61 8.27 -1.72
C PRO A 81 14.25 7.04 -2.36
N LYS A 82 14.87 6.24 -1.52
CA LYS A 82 15.40 4.97 -1.98
C LYS A 82 14.23 4.05 -2.34
N PRO A 83 14.46 3.08 -3.23
CA PRO A 83 13.41 2.12 -3.54
C PRO A 83 12.93 1.40 -2.29
N LEU A 84 11.65 1.06 -2.26
CA LEU A 84 11.08 0.32 -1.16
C LEU A 84 11.75 -1.06 -1.06
N LYS A 85 12.06 -1.48 0.16
CA LYS A 85 12.66 -2.79 0.35
C LYS A 85 11.67 -3.88 -0.04
N ARG A 86 12.18 -4.95 -0.64
CA ARG A 86 11.34 -6.09 -0.98
C ARG A 86 10.93 -6.87 0.25
N ASP A 87 11.77 -6.80 1.28
CA ASP A 87 11.61 -7.60 2.48
C ASP A 87 10.79 -6.85 3.52
N LEU A 88 9.52 -6.69 3.24
CA LEU A 88 8.62 -6.04 4.19
C LEU A 88 8.27 -7.00 5.33
N PRO A 89 8.02 -6.48 6.53
CA PRO A 89 7.72 -7.32 7.68
C PRO A 89 6.29 -7.89 7.62
N ILE A 90 6.12 -8.92 6.83
CA ILE A 90 4.85 -9.60 6.66
C ILE A 90 4.91 -10.91 7.44
N PRO A 91 4.04 -11.12 8.44
CA PRO A 91 4.08 -12.36 9.22
C PRO A 91 3.89 -13.60 8.34
N PRO A 92 4.51 -14.72 8.71
CA PRO A 92 4.45 -15.94 7.89
C PRO A 92 3.03 -16.38 7.56
N GLU A 93 2.09 -16.22 8.49
CA GLU A 93 0.71 -16.65 8.25
C GLU A 93 0.02 -15.85 7.17
N TYR A 94 0.57 -14.69 6.79
CA TYR A 94 0.03 -13.86 5.71
C TYR A 94 0.77 -14.04 4.39
N ARG A 95 1.78 -14.89 4.39
CA ARG A 95 2.54 -15.17 3.16
C ARG A 95 1.96 -16.42 2.51
N ARG A 96 1.42 -16.26 1.34
CA ARG A 96 0.82 -17.39 0.62
C ARG A 96 1.46 -17.57 -0.73
#